data_30e2e0b08b71e071f4873f2fbff2231a
#
_entry.id   30e2e0b08b71e071f4873f2fbff2231a
#
_cell.length_a   1.000
_cell.length_b   1.000
_cell.length_c   1.000
_cell.angle_alpha   90.00
_cell.angle_beta   90.00
_cell.angle_gamma   90.00
#
_symmetry.space_group_name_H-M   'P 1'
#
loop_
_entity.id
_entity.type
_entity.pdbx_description
1 polymer ?
#
loop_
_entity_poly.entity_id
_entity_poly.type
_entity_poly.pdbx_seq_one_letter_code
_entity_poly.pdbx_strand_id
1 'polypeptide(L)'
;MKSVYYWCPYISKVATVRAVIKSAESLKRYSKDSYEPIILNVAGEWNDFKDKENTLALKIINLTNSKILDGKNWTGFWKSRLIYIYLILITFIPLIIFLKKYKPDFFILHLVSSLPLLVNSLFKFKTKIILRISGMPKFNLFRKILWKHTIINIDLVTAPTLGTYNDLKKIDYLKSKIRVLFDPIISPSEIQKKKKEKINDS
;
A
#
# COMPACT_ATOMS: atom_id res chain seq x y z
N MET A 1 1.86 21.47 -3.64
CA MET A 1 2.20 20.04 -3.80
C MET A 1 1.20 19.22 -3.00
N LYS A 2 0.57 18.20 -3.61
CA LYS A 2 -0.42 17.32 -2.95
C LYS A 2 0.28 16.16 -2.26
N SER A 3 -0.10 15.84 -1.04
CA SER A 3 0.47 14.75 -0.27
C SER A 3 -0.16 13.40 -0.62
N VAL A 4 0.68 12.40 -0.89
CA VAL A 4 0.25 11.04 -1.25
C VAL A 4 0.90 10.04 -0.30
N TYR A 5 0.11 9.50 0.60
CA TYR A 5 0.62 8.56 1.59
C TYR A 5 0.35 7.11 1.16
N TYR A 6 1.35 6.26 1.33
CA TYR A 6 1.27 4.83 1.03
C TYR A 6 1.17 4.04 2.33
N TRP A 7 0.09 3.29 2.46
CA TRP A 7 -0.15 2.32 3.52
C TRP A 7 0.16 0.92 3.01
N CYS A 8 1.20 0.31 3.52
CA CYS A 8 1.61 -1.04 3.14
C CYS A 8 2.33 -1.74 4.30
N PRO A 9 1.68 -2.02 5.43
CA PRO A 9 2.30 -2.82 6.47
C PRO A 9 2.45 -4.27 5.98
N TYR A 10 3.68 -4.77 5.96
CA TYR A 10 3.97 -6.13 5.54
C TYR A 10 4.62 -6.92 6.67
N ILE A 11 4.23 -8.19 6.81
CA ILE A 11 4.74 -9.12 7.81
C ILE A 11 5.85 -10.03 7.27
N SER A 12 6.04 -10.02 5.96
CA SER A 12 7.12 -10.69 5.24
C SER A 12 7.41 -9.93 3.95
N LYS A 13 8.64 -10.02 3.43
CA LYS A 13 9.02 -9.34 2.18
C LYS A 13 8.28 -10.00 1.00
N VAL A 14 7.33 -9.27 0.42
CA VAL A 14 6.51 -9.69 -0.72
C VAL A 14 6.70 -8.74 -1.91
N ALA A 15 6.35 -9.18 -3.10
CA ALA A 15 6.48 -8.38 -4.33
C ALA A 15 5.79 -7.01 -4.24
N THR A 16 4.71 -6.90 -3.46
CA THR A 16 3.97 -5.66 -3.25
C THR A 16 4.84 -4.55 -2.63
N VAL A 17 5.82 -4.89 -1.77
CA VAL A 17 6.76 -3.91 -1.20
C VAL A 17 7.54 -3.19 -2.30
N ARG A 18 8.07 -3.96 -3.26
CA ARG A 18 8.79 -3.41 -4.43
C ARG A 18 7.85 -2.57 -5.30
N ALA A 19 6.61 -3.01 -5.51
CA ALA A 19 5.62 -2.26 -6.27
C ALA A 19 5.30 -0.90 -5.62
N VAL A 20 5.21 -0.84 -4.28
CA VAL A 20 5.02 0.42 -3.54
C VAL A 20 6.18 1.38 -3.76
N ILE A 21 7.42 0.92 -3.58
CA ILE A 21 8.63 1.75 -3.79
C ILE A 21 8.64 2.29 -5.21
N LYS A 22 8.50 1.42 -6.21
CA LYS A 22 8.52 1.83 -7.63
C LYS A 22 7.36 2.76 -8.01
N SER A 23 6.19 2.57 -7.42
CA SER A 23 5.05 3.47 -7.59
C SER A 23 5.35 4.86 -7.01
N ALA A 24 5.90 4.93 -5.79
CA ALA A 24 6.24 6.19 -5.14
C ALA A 24 7.38 6.92 -5.89
N GLU A 25 8.44 6.20 -6.29
CA GLU A 25 9.53 6.75 -7.12
C GLU A 25 9.02 7.31 -8.45
N SER A 26 8.16 6.55 -9.14
CA SER A 26 7.57 6.96 -10.42
C SER A 26 6.70 8.19 -10.25
N LEU A 27 5.87 8.23 -9.20
CA LEU A 27 5.04 9.38 -8.91
C LEU A 27 5.91 10.63 -8.69
N LYS A 28 6.95 10.53 -7.87
CA LYS A 28 7.89 11.63 -7.63
C LYS A 28 8.56 12.10 -8.90
N ARG A 29 9.08 11.16 -9.70
CA ARG A 29 9.85 11.46 -10.93
C ARG A 29 9.00 12.13 -12.00
N TYR A 30 7.76 11.66 -12.21
CA TYR A 30 6.95 12.06 -13.37
C TYR A 30 5.88 13.10 -13.05
N SER A 31 5.63 13.41 -11.78
CA SER A 31 4.59 14.37 -11.39
C SER A 31 5.03 15.84 -11.45
N LYS A 32 6.27 16.13 -11.81
CA LYS A 32 6.82 17.51 -11.85
C LYS A 32 6.50 18.27 -10.57
N ASP A 33 6.81 17.67 -9.43
CA ASP A 33 6.59 18.20 -8.06
C ASP A 33 5.13 18.49 -7.70
N SER A 34 4.18 18.04 -8.50
CA SER A 34 2.76 18.18 -8.18
C SER A 34 2.32 17.32 -6.99
N TYR A 35 3.04 16.21 -6.75
CA TYR A 35 2.74 15.24 -5.69
C TYR A 35 3.96 14.89 -4.86
N GLU A 36 3.77 14.79 -3.53
CA GLU A 36 4.79 14.29 -2.59
C GLU A 36 4.42 12.90 -2.12
N PRO A 37 5.09 11.84 -2.62
CA PRO A 37 4.88 10.48 -2.13
C PRO A 37 5.58 10.28 -0.79
N ILE A 38 4.84 9.75 0.18
CA ILE A 38 5.30 9.48 1.54
C ILE A 38 4.90 8.05 1.92
N ILE A 39 5.86 7.25 2.36
CA ILE A 39 5.59 5.90 2.85
C ILE A 39 5.31 5.96 4.35
N LEU A 40 4.21 5.35 4.77
CA LEU A 40 3.83 5.27 6.18
C LEU A 40 4.40 3.98 6.78
N ASN A 41 5.38 4.12 7.67
CA ASN A 41 5.95 3.03 8.44
C ASN A 41 5.07 2.77 9.66
N VAL A 42 4.33 1.68 9.62
CA VAL A 42 3.25 1.43 10.59
C VAL A 42 3.78 0.87 11.90
N ALA A 43 4.66 -0.11 11.82
CA ALA A 43 5.19 -0.82 13.00
C ALA A 43 6.66 -1.29 12.83
N GLY A 44 7.46 -0.54 12.07
CA GLY A 44 8.90 -0.80 11.87
C GLY A 44 9.23 -1.57 10.58
N GLU A 45 8.25 -1.97 9.78
CA GLU A 45 8.44 -2.78 8.57
C GLU A 45 9.29 -2.08 7.50
N TRP A 46 9.33 -0.76 7.51
CA TRP A 46 10.09 0.05 6.55
C TRP A 46 11.44 0.55 7.09
N ASN A 47 11.87 0.12 8.29
CA ASN A 47 13.12 0.58 8.90
C ASN A 47 14.35 0.27 8.03
N ASP A 48 14.44 -0.93 7.43
CA ASP A 48 15.52 -1.31 6.51
C ASP A 48 15.67 -0.37 5.29
N PHE A 49 14.62 0.38 4.97
CA PHE A 49 14.61 1.32 3.84
C PHE A 49 14.91 2.75 4.26
N LYS A 50 14.85 3.09 5.55
CA LYS A 50 15.17 4.44 6.04
C LYS A 50 16.61 4.82 5.76
N ASP A 51 17.54 3.89 5.96
CA ASP A 51 18.96 4.11 5.68
C ASP A 51 19.23 4.33 4.19
N LYS A 52 18.25 4.00 3.34
CA LYS A 52 18.27 4.18 1.88
C LYS A 52 17.42 5.35 1.41
N GLU A 53 16.85 6.16 2.30
CA GLU A 53 15.99 7.31 1.94
C GLU A 53 16.69 8.26 0.96
N ASN A 54 17.98 8.53 1.18
CA ASN A 54 18.78 9.37 0.30
C ASN A 54 18.95 8.79 -1.11
N THR A 55 19.02 7.46 -1.23
CA THR A 55 19.14 6.76 -2.52
C THR A 55 17.79 6.68 -3.26
N LEU A 56 16.70 6.50 -2.51
CA LEU A 56 15.35 6.38 -3.06
C LEU A 56 14.67 7.75 -3.22
N ALA A 57 15.20 8.78 -2.53
CA ALA A 57 14.59 10.12 -2.46
C ALA A 57 13.11 10.09 -2.02
N LEU A 58 12.70 9.09 -1.23
CA LEU A 58 11.36 8.90 -0.70
C LEU A 58 11.33 9.19 0.80
N LYS A 59 10.31 9.90 1.24
CA LYS A 59 10.09 10.19 2.65
C LYS A 59 9.37 9.02 3.33
N ILE A 60 9.91 8.55 4.44
CA ILE A 60 9.31 7.50 5.28
C ILE A 60 9.02 8.10 6.67
N ILE A 61 7.76 8.06 7.10
CA ILE A 61 7.36 8.55 8.42
C ILE A 61 6.76 7.44 9.27
N ASN A 62 7.02 7.47 10.58
CA ASN A 62 6.46 6.49 11.50
C ASN A 62 5.03 6.86 11.89
N LEU A 63 4.12 5.88 11.84
CA LEU A 63 2.79 5.98 12.40
C LEU A 63 2.80 5.69 13.90
N THR A 64 3.55 4.64 14.31
CA THR A 64 3.72 4.26 15.70
C THR A 64 5.19 4.13 16.06
N ASN A 65 5.49 4.03 17.34
CA ASN A 65 6.86 3.75 17.84
C ASN A 65 7.15 2.24 17.92
N SER A 66 6.20 1.40 17.51
CA SER A 66 6.36 -0.06 17.52
C SER A 66 7.40 -0.50 16.47
N LYS A 67 8.26 -1.44 16.86
CA LYS A 67 9.23 -2.10 15.99
C LYS A 67 8.94 -3.59 15.83
N ILE A 68 7.68 -3.99 16.01
CA ILE A 68 7.28 -5.41 16.00
C ILE A 68 7.54 -6.08 14.64
N LEU A 69 7.51 -5.32 13.55
CA LEU A 69 7.76 -5.80 12.19
C LEU A 69 9.20 -5.56 11.72
N ASP A 70 10.03 -4.90 12.53
CA ASP A 70 11.40 -4.55 12.18
C ASP A 70 12.27 -5.80 11.97
N GLY A 71 12.74 -6.02 10.74
CA GLY A 71 13.60 -7.14 10.37
C GLY A 71 13.03 -8.55 10.61
N LYS A 72 11.76 -8.69 11.00
CA LYS A 72 11.14 -9.95 11.37
C LYS A 72 10.24 -10.51 10.28
N ASN A 73 10.35 -11.82 10.07
CA ASN A 73 9.41 -12.59 9.25
C ASN A 73 8.40 -13.33 10.15
N TRP A 74 7.16 -12.91 10.13
CA TRP A 74 6.09 -13.54 10.89
C TRP A 74 5.36 -14.57 10.02
N THR A 75 6.08 -15.63 9.63
CA THR A 75 5.52 -16.73 8.83
C THR A 75 4.83 -17.76 9.73
N GLY A 76 3.82 -18.43 9.16
CA GLY A 76 3.01 -19.42 9.86
C GLY A 76 1.58 -18.95 10.11
N PHE A 77 0.66 -19.92 10.08
CA PHE A 77 -0.78 -19.65 10.10
C PHE A 77 -1.26 -18.87 11.33
N TRP A 78 -0.88 -19.29 12.53
CA TRP A 78 -1.29 -18.67 13.79
C TRP A 78 -0.52 -17.38 14.07
N LYS A 79 0.81 -17.40 13.86
CA LYS A 79 1.66 -16.22 14.10
C LYS A 79 1.23 -15.03 13.24
N SER A 80 0.94 -15.26 11.96
CA SER A 80 0.51 -14.18 11.07
C SER A 80 -0.85 -13.59 11.47
N ARG A 81 -1.78 -14.39 12.01
CA ARG A 81 -3.07 -13.88 12.49
C ARG A 81 -2.96 -13.07 13.76
N LEU A 82 -2.18 -13.56 14.73
CA LEU A 82 -1.95 -12.84 15.97
C LEU A 82 -1.29 -11.48 15.71
N ILE A 83 -0.30 -11.44 14.82
CA ILE A 83 0.35 -10.18 14.47
C ILE A 83 -0.60 -9.23 13.73
N TYR A 84 -1.51 -9.71 12.89
CA TYR A 84 -2.55 -8.87 12.28
C TYR A 84 -3.49 -8.25 13.32
N ILE A 85 -3.95 -9.04 14.28
CA ILE A 85 -4.81 -8.54 15.37
C ILE A 85 -4.05 -7.49 16.17
N TYR A 86 -2.81 -7.80 16.55
CA TYR A 86 -1.94 -6.86 17.26
C TYR A 86 -1.74 -5.54 16.49
N LEU A 87 -1.44 -5.62 15.18
CA LEU A 87 -1.30 -4.44 14.33
C LEU A 87 -2.56 -3.60 14.30
N ILE A 88 -3.74 -4.22 14.20
CA ILE A 88 -5.02 -3.50 14.24
C ILE A 88 -5.15 -2.73 15.56
N LEU A 89 -4.88 -3.39 16.68
CA LEU A 89 -5.03 -2.77 18.01
C LEU A 89 -4.09 -1.57 18.20
N ILE A 90 -2.80 -1.73 17.89
CA ILE A 90 -1.82 -0.66 18.12
C ILE A 90 -1.93 0.50 17.12
N THR A 91 -2.51 0.26 15.93
CA THR A 91 -2.55 1.27 14.86
C THR A 91 -3.91 1.96 14.73
N PHE A 92 -4.97 1.44 15.36
CA PHE A 92 -6.32 2.00 15.22
C PHE A 92 -6.38 3.49 15.63
N ILE A 93 -5.99 3.81 16.86
CA ILE A 93 -6.00 5.20 17.36
C ILE A 93 -4.96 6.07 16.64
N PRO A 94 -3.68 5.64 16.49
CA PRO A 94 -2.70 6.40 15.73
C PRO A 94 -3.12 6.75 14.31
N LEU A 95 -3.79 5.83 13.61
CA LEU A 95 -4.28 6.07 12.25
C LEU A 95 -5.37 7.15 12.22
N ILE A 96 -6.29 7.15 13.18
CA ILE A 96 -7.33 8.19 13.30
C ILE A 96 -6.68 9.56 13.55
N ILE A 97 -5.74 9.63 14.50
CA ILE A 97 -5.02 10.87 14.82
C ILE A 97 -4.24 11.35 13.59
N PHE A 98 -3.55 10.45 12.91
CA PHE A 98 -2.80 10.74 11.69
C PHE A 98 -3.70 11.36 10.61
N LEU A 99 -4.81 10.71 10.26
CA LEU A 99 -5.74 11.20 9.23
C LEU A 99 -6.39 12.53 9.60
N LYS A 100 -6.70 12.77 10.89
CA LYS A 100 -7.22 14.04 11.39
C LYS A 100 -6.18 15.16 11.35
N LYS A 101 -4.95 14.87 11.72
CA LYS A 101 -3.86 15.85 11.84
C LYS A 101 -3.26 16.24 10.49
N TYR A 102 -2.88 15.23 9.70
CA TYR A 102 -2.15 15.45 8.44
C TYR A 102 -3.06 15.67 7.24
N LYS A 103 -4.31 15.21 7.29
CA LYS A 103 -5.33 15.37 6.24
C LYS A 103 -4.74 15.10 4.85
N PRO A 104 -4.19 13.88 4.60
CA PRO A 104 -3.58 13.57 3.30
C PRO A 104 -4.52 13.87 2.14
N ASP A 105 -4.00 14.39 1.02
CA ASP A 105 -4.81 14.53 -0.20
C ASP A 105 -5.21 13.16 -0.75
N PHE A 106 -4.24 12.21 -0.72
CA PHE A 106 -4.45 10.83 -1.18
C PHE A 106 -3.86 9.84 -0.17
N PHE A 107 -4.56 8.75 0.03
CA PHE A 107 -4.12 7.63 0.85
C PHE A 107 -4.26 6.32 0.07
N ILE A 108 -3.13 5.75 -0.35
CA ILE A 108 -3.06 4.56 -1.19
C ILE A 108 -2.87 3.34 -0.29
N LEU A 109 -3.83 2.43 -0.32
CA LEU A 109 -3.87 1.24 0.52
C LEU A 109 -3.44 0.01 -0.27
N HIS A 110 -2.41 -0.69 0.18
CA HIS A 110 -1.93 -1.94 -0.42
C HIS A 110 -2.28 -3.17 0.43
N LEU A 111 -1.49 -3.43 1.46
CA LEU A 111 -1.68 -4.59 2.36
C LEU A 111 -2.43 -4.18 3.63
N VAL A 112 -3.05 -5.17 4.29
CA VAL A 112 -3.78 -4.95 5.57
C VAL A 112 -4.76 -3.77 5.46
N SER A 113 -5.44 -3.66 4.33
CA SER A 113 -6.32 -2.53 4.01
C SER A 113 -7.62 -2.48 4.81
N SER A 114 -7.99 -3.57 5.50
CA SER A 114 -9.26 -3.65 6.26
C SER A 114 -9.38 -2.57 7.33
N LEU A 115 -8.29 -2.29 8.04
CA LEU A 115 -8.29 -1.27 9.11
C LEU A 115 -8.50 0.14 8.55
N PRO A 116 -7.69 0.65 7.60
CA PRO A 116 -7.91 2.00 7.08
C PRO A 116 -9.25 2.14 6.34
N LEU A 117 -9.76 1.09 5.69
CA LEU A 117 -11.09 1.10 5.09
C LEU A 117 -12.18 1.24 6.16
N LEU A 118 -12.08 0.49 7.27
CA LEU A 118 -13.02 0.60 8.39
C LEU A 118 -12.96 1.98 9.03
N VAL A 119 -11.77 2.48 9.33
CA VAL A 119 -11.57 3.81 9.92
C VAL A 119 -12.14 4.90 9.01
N ASN A 120 -11.90 4.85 7.70
CA ASN A 120 -12.48 5.79 6.76
C ASN A 120 -14.02 5.71 6.71
N SER A 121 -14.57 4.51 6.76
CA SER A 121 -16.03 4.30 6.75
C SER A 121 -16.71 4.88 8.00
N LEU A 122 -16.05 4.80 9.16
CA LEU A 122 -16.56 5.32 10.43
C LEU A 122 -16.45 6.84 10.54
N PHE A 123 -15.32 7.40 10.14
CA PHE A 123 -15.02 8.82 10.37
C PHE A 123 -15.16 9.72 9.13
N LYS A 124 -15.34 9.14 7.92
CA LYS A 124 -15.57 9.84 6.66
C LYS A 124 -14.61 10.99 6.40
N PHE A 125 -13.31 10.70 6.37
CA PHE A 125 -12.28 11.70 6.12
C PHE A 125 -12.42 12.30 4.70
N LYS A 126 -11.95 13.54 4.53
CA LYS A 126 -11.90 14.19 3.20
C LYS A 126 -10.77 13.66 2.31
N THR A 127 -9.88 12.84 2.87
CA THR A 127 -8.78 12.17 2.16
C THR A 127 -9.31 11.25 1.07
N LYS A 128 -8.79 11.38 -0.14
CA LYS A 128 -9.12 10.45 -1.23
C LYS A 128 -8.46 9.10 -1.01
N ILE A 129 -9.29 8.06 -0.90
CA ILE A 129 -8.82 6.70 -0.64
C ILE A 129 -8.72 5.91 -1.94
N ILE A 130 -7.53 5.39 -2.21
CA ILE A 130 -7.27 4.52 -3.36
C ILE A 130 -6.89 3.13 -2.82
N LEU A 131 -7.72 2.12 -3.09
CA LEU A 131 -7.42 0.75 -2.75
C LEU A 131 -6.70 0.06 -3.92
N ARG A 132 -5.44 -0.31 -3.72
CA ARG A 132 -4.68 -1.08 -4.69
C ARG A 132 -4.71 -2.55 -4.34
N ILE A 133 -5.32 -3.34 -5.20
CA ILE A 133 -5.45 -4.79 -5.04
C ILE A 133 -4.22 -5.45 -5.68
N SER A 134 -3.52 -6.30 -4.95
CA SER A 134 -2.33 -7.02 -5.45
C SER A 134 -2.67 -8.32 -6.18
N GLY A 135 -3.92 -8.80 -6.08
CA GLY A 135 -4.43 -10.02 -6.70
C GLY A 135 -5.87 -10.27 -6.31
N MET A 136 -6.50 -11.31 -6.86
CA MET A 136 -7.90 -11.62 -6.57
C MET A 136 -8.09 -11.93 -5.07
N PRO A 137 -8.88 -11.15 -4.33
CA PRO A 137 -9.10 -11.38 -2.90
C PRO A 137 -9.95 -12.63 -2.69
N LYS A 138 -9.57 -13.45 -1.71
CA LYS A 138 -10.43 -14.56 -1.27
C LYS A 138 -11.59 -13.98 -0.45
N PHE A 139 -12.78 -14.00 -1.02
CA PHE A 139 -14.00 -13.54 -0.36
C PHE A 139 -14.61 -14.64 0.50
N ASN A 140 -14.38 -14.59 1.81
CA ASN A 140 -15.26 -15.24 2.78
C ASN A 140 -16.45 -14.32 3.10
N LEU A 141 -17.48 -14.84 3.76
CA LEU A 141 -18.70 -14.09 4.09
C LEU A 141 -18.41 -12.76 4.81
N PHE A 142 -17.56 -12.81 5.84
CA PHE A 142 -17.18 -11.64 6.63
C PHE A 142 -16.48 -10.57 5.77
N ARG A 143 -15.50 -10.97 4.95
CA ARG A 143 -14.80 -10.04 4.05
C ARG A 143 -15.72 -9.45 3.00
N LYS A 144 -16.67 -10.23 2.49
CA LYS A 144 -17.66 -9.75 1.51
C LYS A 144 -18.55 -8.65 2.12
N ILE A 145 -19.04 -8.86 3.35
CA ILE A 145 -19.84 -7.87 4.08
C ILE A 145 -19.00 -6.61 4.36
N LEU A 146 -17.80 -6.77 4.93
CA LEU A 146 -16.88 -5.67 5.22
C LEU A 146 -16.60 -4.83 3.96
N TRP A 147 -16.28 -5.48 2.86
CA TRP A 147 -16.01 -4.80 1.60
C TRP A 147 -17.23 -4.04 1.06
N LYS A 148 -18.39 -4.66 1.08
CA LYS A 148 -19.63 -4.01 0.64
C LYS A 148 -19.87 -2.70 1.39
N HIS A 149 -19.63 -2.67 2.70
CA HIS A 149 -19.85 -1.47 3.52
C HIS A 149 -18.72 -0.44 3.44
N THR A 150 -17.48 -0.86 3.28
CA THR A 150 -16.34 0.05 3.32
C THR A 150 -15.96 0.62 1.97
N ILE A 151 -16.07 -0.16 0.88
CA ILE A 151 -15.70 0.26 -0.48
C ILE A 151 -16.62 1.36 -1.03
N ILE A 152 -17.85 1.44 -0.54
CA ILE A 152 -18.75 2.53 -0.95
C ILE A 152 -18.17 3.91 -0.63
N ASN A 153 -17.33 4.01 0.40
CA ASN A 153 -16.73 5.24 0.90
C ASN A 153 -15.31 5.51 0.38
N ILE A 154 -14.85 4.77 -0.63
CA ILE A 154 -13.52 5.01 -1.25
C ILE A 154 -13.69 5.59 -2.66
N ASP A 155 -12.65 6.26 -3.14
CA ASP A 155 -12.71 6.96 -4.43
C ASP A 155 -12.36 6.05 -5.61
N LEU A 156 -11.36 5.17 -5.42
CA LEU A 156 -10.84 4.35 -6.52
C LEU A 156 -10.35 2.99 -6.02
N VAL A 157 -10.58 1.96 -6.83
CA VAL A 157 -9.96 0.65 -6.72
C VAL A 157 -9.07 0.42 -7.94
N THR A 158 -7.84 -0.05 -7.75
CA THR A 158 -6.95 -0.38 -8.87
C THR A 158 -6.56 -1.84 -8.85
N ALA A 159 -6.59 -2.46 -10.03
CA ALA A 159 -6.18 -3.84 -10.27
C ALA A 159 -4.89 -3.88 -11.09
N PRO A 160 -3.93 -4.77 -10.76
CA PRO A 160 -2.62 -4.83 -11.43
C PRO A 160 -2.67 -5.51 -12.81
N THR A 161 -3.73 -6.22 -13.13
CA THR A 161 -3.89 -6.96 -14.40
C THR A 161 -5.31 -6.82 -14.95
N LEU A 162 -5.45 -7.02 -16.27
CA LEU A 162 -6.75 -7.07 -16.92
C LEU A 162 -7.63 -8.22 -16.40
N GLY A 163 -7.03 -9.38 -16.10
CA GLY A 163 -7.75 -10.51 -15.52
C GLY A 163 -8.38 -10.16 -14.18
N THR A 164 -7.59 -9.63 -13.24
CA THR A 164 -8.10 -9.18 -11.92
C THR A 164 -9.15 -8.08 -12.07
N TYR A 165 -8.94 -7.14 -12.99
CA TYR A 165 -9.93 -6.09 -13.30
C TYR A 165 -11.26 -6.68 -13.78
N ASN A 166 -11.22 -7.59 -14.76
CA ASN A 166 -12.42 -8.18 -15.34
C ASN A 166 -13.23 -8.97 -14.30
N ASP A 167 -12.55 -9.71 -13.41
CA ASP A 167 -13.21 -10.46 -12.35
C ASP A 167 -13.82 -9.55 -11.29
N LEU A 168 -13.12 -8.51 -10.87
CA LEU A 168 -13.63 -7.58 -9.87
C LEU A 168 -14.73 -6.67 -10.42
N LYS A 169 -14.71 -6.36 -11.72
CA LYS A 169 -15.75 -5.57 -12.39
C LYS A 169 -17.12 -6.25 -12.39
N LYS A 170 -17.16 -7.60 -12.23
CA LYS A 170 -18.42 -8.36 -12.08
C LYS A 170 -19.12 -8.07 -10.74
N ILE A 171 -18.42 -7.45 -9.78
CA ILE A 171 -18.97 -7.09 -8.48
C ILE A 171 -19.60 -5.69 -8.59
N ASP A 172 -20.90 -5.59 -8.44
CA ASP A 172 -21.67 -4.37 -8.73
C ASP A 172 -21.14 -3.12 -8.03
N TYR A 173 -20.84 -3.20 -6.73
CA TYR A 173 -20.34 -2.06 -5.95
C TYR A 173 -18.90 -1.63 -6.30
N LEU A 174 -18.18 -2.41 -7.12
CA LEU A 174 -16.84 -2.08 -7.63
C LEU A 174 -16.88 -1.52 -9.05
N LYS A 175 -17.88 -1.85 -9.82
CA LYS A 175 -17.97 -1.63 -11.28
C LYS A 175 -17.64 -0.21 -11.72
N SER A 176 -18.11 0.79 -11.00
CA SER A 176 -17.87 2.22 -11.31
C SER A 176 -16.52 2.73 -10.83
N LYS A 177 -15.94 2.10 -9.80
CA LYS A 177 -14.75 2.58 -9.08
C LYS A 177 -13.45 1.87 -9.49
N ILE A 178 -13.54 0.74 -10.21
CA ILE A 178 -12.35 -0.03 -10.55
C ILE A 178 -11.68 0.47 -11.84
N ARG A 179 -10.36 0.49 -11.84
CA ARG A 179 -9.51 0.80 -12.99
C ARG A 179 -8.32 -0.16 -13.05
N VAL A 180 -7.78 -0.36 -14.23
CA VAL A 180 -6.50 -1.06 -14.39
C VAL A 180 -5.37 -0.08 -14.12
N LEU A 181 -4.43 -0.49 -13.29
CA LEU A 181 -3.16 0.22 -13.09
C LEU A 181 -2.07 -0.84 -12.91
N PHE A 182 -1.26 -1.03 -13.92
CA PHE A 182 -0.16 -1.98 -13.88
C PHE A 182 0.88 -1.59 -12.83
N ASP A 183 1.51 -2.59 -12.22
CA ASP A 183 2.62 -2.33 -11.30
C ASP A 183 3.86 -1.85 -12.06
N PRO A 184 4.48 -0.73 -11.67
CA PRO A 184 5.69 -0.23 -12.30
C PRO A 184 6.91 -1.04 -11.85
N ILE A 185 6.94 -2.34 -12.20
CA ILE A 185 7.98 -3.28 -11.75
C ILE A 185 9.26 -3.11 -12.56
N ILE A 186 9.13 -2.71 -13.81
CA ILE A 186 10.23 -2.63 -14.77
C ILE A 186 10.70 -1.17 -14.89
N SER A 187 11.99 -0.96 -14.62
CA SER A 187 12.66 0.33 -14.90
C SER A 187 13.45 0.22 -16.20
N PRO A 188 13.10 0.99 -17.25
CA PRO A 188 13.88 0.98 -18.50
C PRO A 188 15.37 1.27 -18.30
N SER A 189 15.71 2.15 -17.35
CA SER A 189 17.10 2.45 -16.98
C SER A 189 17.83 1.27 -16.34
N GLU A 190 17.15 0.47 -15.50
CA GLU A 190 17.72 -0.75 -14.92
C GLU A 190 17.97 -1.82 -15.99
N ILE A 191 17.06 -1.94 -16.98
CA ILE A 191 17.25 -2.86 -18.12
C ILE A 191 18.45 -2.44 -18.96
N GLN A 192 18.55 -1.14 -19.29
CA GLN A 192 19.68 -0.63 -20.08
C GLN A 192 21.02 -0.82 -19.35
N LYS A 193 21.05 -0.63 -18.03
CA LYS A 193 22.23 -0.88 -17.21
C LYS A 193 22.63 -2.37 -17.26
N LYS A 194 21.69 -3.28 -17.05
CA LYS A 194 21.93 -4.73 -17.09
C LYS A 194 22.34 -5.23 -18.48
N LYS A 195 21.83 -4.64 -19.55
CA LYS A 195 22.27 -4.99 -20.92
C LYS A 195 23.74 -4.63 -21.18
N LYS A 196 24.31 -3.69 -20.44
CA LYS A 196 25.72 -3.29 -20.56
C LYS A 196 26.65 -4.09 -19.65
N GLU A 197 26.09 -4.82 -18.67
CA GLU A 197 26.86 -5.73 -17.83
C GLU A 197 27.28 -6.94 -18.68
N LYS A 198 28.60 -7.18 -18.83
CA LYS A 198 29.11 -8.40 -19.47
C LYS A 198 28.67 -9.60 -18.67
N ILE A 199 28.00 -10.55 -19.30
CA ILE A 199 27.76 -11.87 -18.73
C ILE A 199 29.13 -12.56 -18.70
N ASN A 200 29.72 -12.70 -17.55
CA ASN A 200 30.83 -13.61 -17.37
C ASN A 200 30.24 -15.01 -17.29
N ASP A 201 30.17 -15.71 -18.42
CA ASP A 201 29.90 -17.13 -18.45
C ASP A 201 31.11 -17.81 -17.84
N SER A 202 30.97 -18.30 -16.61
CA SER A 202 31.92 -19.20 -15.93
C SER A 202 31.53 -20.63 -16.10
#